data_4e8c1466045d48d8bd3167504f015048
#
_entry.id   4e8c1466045d48d8bd3167504f015048
#
_cell.length_a   1.000
_cell.length_b   1.000
_cell.length_c   1.000
_cell.angle_alpha   90.00
_cell.angle_beta   90.00
_cell.angle_gamma   90.00
#
_symmetry.space_group_name_H-M   'P 1'
#
loop_
_entity.id
_entity.type
_entity.pdbx_description
1 polymer ?
#
loop_
_entity_poly.entity_id
_entity_poly.type
_entity_poly.pdbx_seq_one_letter_code
_entity_poly.pdbx_strand_id
1 'polypeptide(L)'
;HNVTTGQRDFKYISNFRRFHAFDDEADVDFVKLYLRGIKEEVEPSLFNYNQEFNLASYIRVYANEFRFSSVRTISVNENENYVEDLSKIYLKYDLAKSQRLNGNEEKKLIRRVLEANNLEYSTQKVDGPYSDEISFDYQVGNVCIKMFSFKGKNLKRVIGSARQWSFVADELGEQKKVLFIYDSDYEDMSNLDIIIKILSKNAKVLKLDDGMDYILKQCS
;
A
#
# COMPACT_ATOMS: atom_id res chain seq x y z
N HIS A 1 12.77 9.31 3.49
CA HIS A 1 13.51 10.15 4.43
C HIS A 1 13.35 9.62 5.85
N ASN A 2 14.44 9.29 6.48
CA ASN A 2 14.47 8.90 7.89
C ASN A 2 14.65 10.17 8.74
N VAL A 3 13.62 10.53 9.49
CA VAL A 3 13.62 11.79 10.28
C VAL A 3 14.57 11.75 11.47
N THR A 4 14.94 10.57 11.96
CA THR A 4 15.86 10.39 13.10
C THR A 4 17.32 10.51 12.67
N THR A 5 17.69 9.89 11.56
CA THR A 5 19.08 9.84 11.07
C THR A 5 19.38 10.90 10.01
N GLY A 6 18.35 11.54 9.44
CA GLY A 6 18.50 12.45 8.30
C GLY A 6 18.77 11.74 6.97
N GLN A 7 18.86 10.40 6.96
CA GLN A 7 19.10 9.64 5.74
C GLN A 7 17.98 9.85 4.73
N ARG A 8 18.37 10.07 3.48
CA ARG A 8 17.45 10.27 2.35
C ARG A 8 17.82 9.30 1.24
N ASP A 9 16.82 8.57 0.75
CA ASP A 9 16.96 7.61 -0.33
C ASP A 9 15.85 7.85 -1.36
N PHE A 10 16.21 7.84 -2.64
CA PHE A 10 15.26 7.91 -3.73
C PHE A 10 15.40 6.67 -4.61
N LYS A 11 14.33 5.89 -4.69
CA LYS A 11 14.25 4.69 -5.53
C LYS A 11 13.19 4.89 -6.61
N TYR A 12 13.52 4.46 -7.82
CA TYR A 12 12.61 4.50 -8.96
C TYR A 12 12.77 3.23 -9.81
N ILE A 13 11.85 3.02 -10.76
CA ILE A 13 11.87 1.84 -11.63
C ILE A 13 13.17 1.73 -12.41
N SER A 14 13.70 0.51 -12.54
CA SER A 14 14.87 0.20 -13.37
C SER A 14 14.47 -0.34 -14.75
N ASN A 15 13.31 -1.00 -14.85
CA ASN A 15 12.79 -1.60 -16.07
C ASN A 15 11.72 -0.74 -16.73
N PHE A 16 12.14 0.11 -17.66
CA PHE A 16 11.24 1.02 -18.39
C PHE A 16 10.44 0.36 -19.52
N ARG A 17 10.63 -0.94 -19.80
CA ARG A 17 9.86 -1.63 -20.86
C ARG A 17 8.36 -1.59 -20.60
N ARG A 18 7.94 -1.68 -19.34
CA ARG A 18 6.53 -1.59 -18.97
C ARG A 18 6.00 -0.17 -19.08
N PHE A 19 6.82 0.81 -18.73
CA PHE A 19 6.46 2.23 -18.87
C PHE A 19 6.14 2.53 -20.34
N HIS A 20 7.02 2.16 -21.25
CA HIS A 20 6.79 2.31 -22.70
C HIS A 20 5.58 1.50 -23.23
N ALA A 21 5.20 0.41 -22.57
CA ALA A 21 4.01 -0.36 -22.92
C ALA A 21 2.68 0.30 -22.46
N PHE A 22 2.74 1.23 -21.52
CA PHE A 22 1.57 2.03 -21.09
C PHE A 22 1.42 3.31 -21.88
N ASP A 23 2.53 3.90 -22.30
CA ASP A 23 2.60 5.13 -23.04
C ASP A 23 3.73 5.01 -24.07
N ASP A 24 3.37 4.69 -25.31
CA ASP A 24 4.31 4.50 -26.41
C ASP A 24 4.83 5.82 -27.00
N GLU A 25 4.16 6.95 -26.68
CA GLU A 25 4.60 8.29 -27.05
C GLU A 25 5.57 8.88 -26.01
N ALA A 26 5.67 8.29 -24.82
CA ALA A 26 6.52 8.82 -23.75
C ALA A 26 8.02 8.67 -24.08
N ASP A 27 8.76 9.76 -23.97
CA ASP A 27 10.21 9.77 -24.06
C ASP A 27 10.83 9.15 -22.80
N VAL A 28 11.17 7.85 -22.91
CA VAL A 28 11.77 7.08 -21.81
C VAL A 28 13.09 7.66 -21.35
N ASP A 29 13.89 8.24 -22.25
CA ASP A 29 15.21 8.77 -21.88
C ASP A 29 15.06 10.11 -21.15
N PHE A 30 14.08 10.92 -21.53
CA PHE A 30 13.70 12.11 -20.78
C PHE A 30 13.22 11.74 -19.37
N VAL A 31 12.34 10.74 -19.22
CA VAL A 31 11.87 10.28 -17.90
C VAL A 31 13.02 9.78 -17.02
N LYS A 32 13.95 9.00 -17.59
CA LYS A 32 15.15 8.54 -16.85
C LYS A 32 16.02 9.71 -16.38
N LEU A 33 16.26 10.67 -17.26
CA LEU A 33 17.05 11.86 -16.92
C LEU A 33 16.40 12.64 -15.79
N TYR A 34 15.10 12.81 -15.86
CA TYR A 34 14.31 13.52 -14.88
C TYR A 34 14.34 12.83 -13.50
N LEU A 35 14.10 11.49 -13.46
CA LEU A 35 14.18 10.72 -12.22
C LEU A 35 15.59 10.71 -11.61
N ARG A 36 16.62 10.76 -12.45
CA ARG A 36 18.01 10.92 -11.99
C ARG A 36 18.22 12.29 -11.35
N GLY A 37 17.67 13.37 -11.95
CA GLY A 37 17.71 14.70 -11.36
C GLY A 37 17.05 14.76 -9.99
N ILE A 38 15.84 14.19 -9.85
CA ILE A 38 15.17 14.07 -8.53
C ILE A 38 16.08 13.33 -7.53
N LYS A 39 16.69 12.23 -7.95
CA LYS A 39 17.58 11.47 -7.08
C LYS A 39 18.76 12.30 -6.60
N GLU A 40 19.40 13.05 -7.48
CA GLU A 40 20.55 13.93 -7.16
C GLU A 40 20.15 15.08 -6.23
N GLU A 41 18.92 15.58 -6.33
CA GLU A 41 18.37 16.60 -5.42
C GLU A 41 18.04 16.04 -4.03
N VAL A 42 17.44 14.85 -3.97
CA VAL A 42 16.94 14.26 -2.73
C VAL A 42 18.03 13.59 -1.93
N GLU A 43 18.90 12.79 -2.55
CA GLU A 43 19.94 12.04 -1.84
C GLU A 43 21.06 12.98 -1.34
N PRO A 44 21.63 12.71 -0.15
CA PRO A 44 22.72 13.54 0.38
C PRO A 44 23.93 13.55 -0.56
N SER A 45 24.45 14.73 -0.81
CA SER A 45 25.65 14.98 -1.60
C SER A 45 26.57 15.96 -0.88
N LEU A 46 27.78 16.15 -1.35
CA LEU A 46 28.70 17.15 -0.82
C LEU A 46 28.12 18.57 -0.81
N PHE A 47 27.13 18.84 -1.67
CA PHE A 47 26.54 20.16 -1.82
C PHE A 47 25.29 20.38 -0.96
N ASN A 48 24.62 19.31 -0.51
CA ASN A 48 23.32 19.41 0.16
C ASN A 48 23.22 18.61 1.48
N TYR A 49 24.29 17.96 1.94
CA TYR A 49 24.25 17.11 3.13
C TYR A 49 23.89 17.86 4.42
N ASN A 50 24.23 19.14 4.52
CA ASN A 50 23.91 20.01 5.65
C ASN A 50 22.59 20.79 5.49
N GLN A 51 21.88 20.61 4.37
CA GLN A 51 20.63 21.31 4.15
C GLN A 51 19.50 20.58 4.83
N GLU A 52 18.68 21.32 5.57
CA GLU A 52 17.45 20.79 6.11
C GLU A 52 16.51 20.37 4.97
N PHE A 53 16.08 19.12 4.98
CA PHE A 53 15.23 18.57 3.95
C PHE A 53 13.84 18.26 4.52
N ASN A 54 12.84 18.93 4.00
CA ASN A 54 11.44 18.68 4.34
C ASN A 54 10.72 18.04 3.14
N LEU A 55 10.44 16.74 3.24
CA LEU A 55 9.80 15.97 2.17
C LEU A 55 8.42 16.54 1.80
N ALA A 56 7.61 16.92 2.79
CA ALA A 56 6.27 17.46 2.53
C ALA A 56 6.31 18.79 1.77
N SER A 57 7.27 19.65 2.10
CA SER A 57 7.51 20.89 1.37
C SER A 57 8.04 20.63 -0.04
N TYR A 58 8.97 19.68 -0.19
CA TYR A 58 9.54 19.31 -1.48
C TYR A 58 8.45 18.85 -2.46
N ILE A 59 7.61 17.89 -2.08
CA ILE A 59 6.56 17.37 -2.97
C ILE A 59 5.46 18.39 -3.28
N ARG A 60 5.21 19.34 -2.38
CA ARG A 60 4.19 20.38 -2.60
C ARG A 60 4.62 21.42 -3.62
N VAL A 61 5.90 21.77 -3.63
CA VAL A 61 6.46 22.77 -4.53
C VAL A 61 6.82 22.18 -5.89
N TYR A 62 6.95 20.89 -5.96
CA TYR A 62 7.34 20.19 -7.18
C TYR A 62 6.17 20.16 -8.18
N ALA A 63 6.13 21.14 -9.06
CA ALA A 63 5.04 21.36 -10.02
C ALA A 63 5.49 20.96 -11.44
N ASN A 64 5.44 19.66 -11.73
CA ASN A 64 5.72 19.12 -13.05
C ASN A 64 4.74 18.01 -13.41
N GLU A 65 4.97 17.30 -14.49
CA GLU A 65 4.13 16.19 -14.96
C GLU A 65 4.08 15.00 -13.98
N PHE A 66 5.05 14.92 -13.05
CA PHE A 66 5.05 13.92 -11.99
C PHE A 66 4.12 14.34 -10.84
N ARG A 67 3.25 13.43 -10.43
CA ARG A 67 2.37 13.62 -9.28
C ARG A 67 2.85 12.76 -8.12
N PHE A 68 2.99 13.39 -6.98
CA PHE A 68 3.29 12.70 -5.73
C PHE A 68 2.01 12.34 -4.98
N SER A 69 2.00 11.17 -4.34
CA SER A 69 0.98 10.83 -3.34
C SER A 69 1.20 11.62 -2.06
N SER A 70 0.27 11.53 -1.12
CA SER A 70 0.46 12.05 0.23
C SER A 70 1.69 11.40 0.91
N VAL A 71 2.40 12.17 1.73
CA VAL A 71 3.49 11.66 2.57
C VAL A 71 2.90 10.71 3.61
N ARG A 72 3.52 9.55 3.78
CA ARG A 72 3.19 8.61 4.85
C ARG A 72 4.38 8.41 5.77
N THR A 73 4.09 8.35 7.04
CA THR A 73 5.07 8.00 8.07
C THR A 73 4.94 6.51 8.39
N ILE A 74 6.08 5.83 8.51
CA ILE A 74 6.15 4.43 8.92
C ILE A 74 7.11 4.29 10.10
N SER A 75 6.82 3.38 11.01
CA SER A 75 7.74 2.95 12.06
C SER A 75 8.76 1.96 11.48
N VAL A 76 10.03 2.14 11.82
CA VAL A 76 11.12 1.26 11.38
C VAL A 76 12.04 0.95 12.54
N ASN A 77 12.56 -0.28 12.60
CA ASN A 77 13.61 -0.65 13.55
C ASN A 77 14.99 -0.33 12.96
N GLU A 78 15.96 -0.03 13.83
CA GLU A 78 17.31 0.39 13.40
C GLU A 78 18.03 -0.60 12.47
N ASN A 79 17.74 -1.90 12.60
CA ASN A 79 18.37 -2.96 11.81
C ASN A 79 17.57 -3.39 10.56
N GLU A 80 16.46 -2.70 10.24
CA GLU A 80 15.63 -3.06 9.10
C GLU A 80 16.02 -2.30 7.82
N ASN A 81 16.17 -3.02 6.72
CA ASN A 81 16.35 -2.39 5.41
C ASN A 81 14.98 -1.98 4.83
N TYR A 82 14.37 -0.97 5.46
CA TYR A 82 13.04 -0.47 5.09
C TYR A 82 12.98 0.06 3.64
N VAL A 83 14.08 0.59 3.11
CA VAL A 83 14.12 1.09 1.71
C VAL A 83 13.94 -0.07 0.73
N GLU A 84 14.58 -1.20 0.99
CA GLU A 84 14.40 -2.40 0.16
C GLU A 84 13.00 -2.98 0.29
N ASP A 85 12.46 -3.07 1.50
CA ASP A 85 11.11 -3.55 1.75
C ASP A 85 10.06 -2.70 1.02
N LEU A 86 10.17 -1.37 1.12
CA LEU A 86 9.29 -0.44 0.39
C LEU A 86 9.47 -0.54 -1.12
N SER A 87 10.71 -0.70 -1.59
CA SER A 87 10.98 -0.88 -3.02
C SER A 87 10.30 -2.14 -3.57
N LYS A 88 10.31 -3.25 -2.82
CA LYS A 88 9.60 -4.48 -3.20
C LYS A 88 8.08 -4.29 -3.28
N ILE A 89 7.51 -3.40 -2.49
CA ILE A 89 6.07 -3.09 -2.50
C ILE A 89 5.74 -2.15 -3.66
N TYR A 90 6.40 -0.99 -3.73
CA TYR A 90 6.05 0.08 -4.66
C TYR A 90 6.66 -0.07 -6.06
N LEU A 91 7.84 -0.68 -6.16
CA LEU A 91 8.51 -0.97 -7.43
C LEU A 91 8.39 -2.45 -7.83
N LYS A 92 7.37 -3.13 -7.35
CA LYS A 92 7.15 -4.57 -7.57
C LYS A 92 7.15 -5.02 -9.04
N TYR A 93 6.85 -4.11 -9.95
CA TYR A 93 6.87 -4.41 -11.38
C TYR A 93 8.26 -4.50 -11.98
N ASP A 94 9.28 -4.02 -11.30
CA ASP A 94 10.69 -4.26 -11.66
C ASP A 94 11.12 -5.70 -11.37
N LEU A 95 10.39 -6.38 -10.48
CA LEU A 95 10.66 -7.75 -10.09
C LEU A 95 9.95 -8.77 -11.01
N ALA A 96 10.59 -9.90 -11.24
CA ALA A 96 9.92 -11.04 -11.85
C ALA A 96 8.71 -11.48 -11.00
N LYS A 97 7.66 -12.01 -11.62
CA LYS A 97 6.43 -12.42 -10.89
C LYS A 97 6.69 -13.36 -9.71
N SER A 98 7.67 -14.25 -9.84
CA SER A 98 8.08 -15.18 -8.77
C SER A 98 8.76 -14.50 -7.57
N GLN A 99 9.32 -13.32 -7.78
CA GLN A 99 10.06 -12.55 -6.76
C GLN A 99 9.22 -11.49 -6.08
N ARG A 100 8.01 -11.23 -6.59
CA ARG A 100 7.11 -10.27 -5.97
C ARG A 100 6.62 -10.79 -4.64
N LEU A 101 6.49 -9.89 -3.69
CA LEU A 101 6.08 -10.19 -2.32
C LEU A 101 4.69 -10.85 -2.29
N ASN A 102 4.45 -11.57 -1.22
CA ASN A 102 3.12 -12.05 -0.87
C ASN A 102 2.45 -11.03 0.07
N GLY A 103 1.17 -11.16 0.33
CA GLY A 103 0.41 -10.20 1.15
C GLY A 103 0.87 -10.01 2.59
N ASN A 104 1.90 -10.72 3.06
CA ASN A 104 2.43 -10.56 4.42
C ASN A 104 3.24 -9.27 4.57
N GLU A 105 3.97 -8.88 3.53
CA GLU A 105 4.76 -7.64 3.53
C GLU A 105 3.86 -6.42 3.49
N GLU A 106 2.75 -6.50 2.76
CA GLU A 106 1.74 -5.44 2.73
C GLU A 106 1.05 -5.31 4.10
N LYS A 107 0.77 -6.43 4.79
CA LYS A 107 0.30 -6.40 6.18
C LYS A 107 1.33 -5.74 7.10
N LYS A 108 2.62 -6.10 6.97
CA LYS A 108 3.71 -5.47 7.73
C LYS A 108 3.75 -3.95 7.49
N LEU A 109 3.53 -3.49 6.26
CA LEU A 109 3.47 -2.06 5.94
C LEU A 109 2.29 -1.38 6.67
N ILE A 110 1.09 -1.95 6.62
CA ILE A 110 -0.07 -1.40 7.34
C ILE A 110 0.25 -1.28 8.83
N ARG A 111 0.80 -2.32 9.45
CA ARG A 111 1.20 -2.28 10.86
C ARG A 111 2.15 -1.13 11.16
N ARG A 112 3.20 -0.96 10.36
CA ARG A 112 4.18 0.13 10.53
C ARG A 112 3.54 1.52 10.40
N VAL A 113 2.53 1.67 9.54
CA VAL A 113 1.76 2.91 9.41
C VAL A 113 0.92 3.16 10.66
N LEU A 114 0.25 2.14 11.20
CA LEU A 114 -0.53 2.26 12.43
C LEU A 114 0.35 2.67 13.62
N GLU A 115 1.48 1.99 13.81
CA GLU A 115 2.45 2.25 14.88
C GLU A 115 3.02 3.68 14.79
N ALA A 116 3.39 4.14 13.59
CA ALA A 116 3.94 5.48 13.38
C ALA A 116 2.95 6.62 13.66
N ASN A 117 1.66 6.33 13.58
CA ASN A 117 0.59 7.29 13.85
C ASN A 117 -0.06 7.08 15.23
N ASN A 118 0.56 6.27 16.10
CA ASN A 118 0.08 5.94 17.45
C ASN A 118 -1.37 5.42 17.48
N LEU A 119 -1.76 4.69 16.42
CA LEU A 119 -3.08 4.07 16.35
C LEU A 119 -3.05 2.70 17.04
N GLU A 120 -3.86 2.55 18.07
CA GLU A 120 -4.03 1.26 18.73
C GLU A 120 -4.73 0.28 17.81
N TYR A 121 -4.17 -0.91 17.68
CA TYR A 121 -4.75 -1.98 16.88
C TYR A 121 -4.72 -3.33 17.59
N SER A 122 -5.65 -4.20 17.23
CA SER A 122 -5.69 -5.59 17.69
C SER A 122 -5.61 -6.55 16.49
N THR A 123 -5.04 -7.72 16.72
CA THR A 123 -5.07 -8.88 15.81
C THR A 123 -5.88 -10.02 16.38
N GLN A 124 -6.58 -9.78 17.49
CA GLN A 124 -7.47 -10.76 18.10
C GLN A 124 -8.68 -11.01 17.21
N LYS A 125 -9.27 -12.17 17.40
CA LYS A 125 -10.51 -12.52 16.73
C LYS A 125 -11.66 -11.64 17.24
N VAL A 126 -12.60 -11.38 16.36
CA VAL A 126 -13.80 -10.61 16.64
C VAL A 126 -14.95 -11.60 16.82
N ASP A 127 -15.76 -11.41 17.84
CA ASP A 127 -16.96 -12.22 18.05
C ASP A 127 -17.96 -11.95 16.94
N GLY A 128 -18.38 -13.01 16.28
CA GLY A 128 -19.46 -13.00 15.31
C GLY A 128 -20.83 -13.16 15.96
N PRO A 129 -21.91 -12.85 15.23
CA PRO A 129 -23.27 -12.89 15.78
C PRO A 129 -23.78 -14.29 16.15
N TYR A 130 -23.12 -15.33 15.66
CA TYR A 130 -23.50 -16.74 15.93
C TYR A 130 -22.59 -17.42 16.95
N SER A 131 -21.95 -16.67 17.84
CA SER A 131 -20.97 -17.19 18.79
C SER A 131 -19.74 -17.82 18.11
N ASP A 132 -19.46 -17.40 16.90
CA ASP A 132 -18.29 -17.74 16.12
C ASP A 132 -17.19 -16.68 16.27
N GLU A 133 -15.97 -17.07 15.98
CA GLU A 133 -14.80 -16.18 16.03
C GLU A 133 -14.31 -15.85 14.61
N ILE A 134 -14.31 -14.58 14.26
CA ILE A 134 -13.92 -14.08 12.95
C ILE A 134 -12.50 -13.49 13.00
N SER A 135 -11.61 -13.98 12.14
CA SER A 135 -10.22 -13.51 12.08
C SER A 135 -10.03 -12.42 11.03
N PHE A 136 -9.88 -11.19 11.47
CA PHE A 136 -9.41 -10.08 10.66
C PHE A 136 -7.88 -9.95 10.74
N ASP A 137 -7.27 -9.23 9.79
CA ASP A 137 -5.84 -8.99 9.85
C ASP A 137 -5.50 -7.92 10.89
N TYR A 138 -6.35 -6.88 11.00
CA TYR A 138 -6.28 -5.85 12.03
C TYR A 138 -7.69 -5.38 12.42
N GLN A 139 -7.82 -4.93 13.65
CA GLN A 139 -8.94 -4.13 14.13
C GLN A 139 -8.39 -2.81 14.69
N VAL A 140 -8.88 -1.68 14.19
CA VAL A 140 -8.51 -0.33 14.64
C VAL A 140 -9.81 0.37 15.04
N GLY A 141 -10.00 0.58 16.34
CA GLY A 141 -11.28 1.07 16.87
C GLY A 141 -12.46 0.21 16.42
N ASN A 142 -13.38 0.80 15.66
CA ASN A 142 -14.57 0.11 15.12
C ASN A 142 -14.36 -0.46 13.70
N VAL A 143 -13.16 -0.34 13.11
CA VAL A 143 -12.87 -0.79 11.75
C VAL A 143 -12.15 -2.12 11.77
N CYS A 144 -12.74 -3.15 11.16
CA CYS A 144 -12.15 -4.46 10.95
C CYS A 144 -11.53 -4.54 9.54
N ILE A 145 -10.24 -4.81 9.46
CA ILE A 145 -9.46 -4.77 8.21
C ILE A 145 -9.13 -6.18 7.77
N LYS A 146 -9.48 -6.51 6.54
CA LYS A 146 -9.12 -7.78 5.89
C LYS A 146 -8.41 -7.53 4.58
N MET A 147 -7.22 -8.11 4.45
CA MET A 147 -6.45 -8.01 3.21
C MET A 147 -6.73 -9.18 2.28
N PHE A 148 -6.94 -8.85 1.03
CA PHE A 148 -7.12 -9.81 -0.06
C PHE A 148 -5.89 -9.79 -0.98
N SER A 149 -5.17 -10.91 -1.02
CA SER A 149 -4.16 -11.16 -2.05
C SER A 149 -4.71 -12.13 -3.09
N PHE A 150 -4.61 -11.75 -4.34
CA PHE A 150 -5.08 -12.52 -5.48
C PHE A 150 -3.97 -13.36 -6.12
N LYS A 151 -2.73 -13.12 -5.77
CA LYS A 151 -1.55 -13.76 -6.36
C LYS A 151 -1.63 -15.28 -6.27
N GLY A 152 -1.50 -15.95 -7.41
CA GLY A 152 -1.43 -17.40 -7.50
C GLY A 152 -2.70 -18.16 -7.12
N LYS A 153 -3.82 -17.47 -6.93
CA LYS A 153 -5.08 -18.09 -6.56
C LYS A 153 -5.99 -18.31 -7.77
N ASN A 154 -6.66 -19.46 -7.78
CA ASN A 154 -7.68 -19.75 -8.78
C ASN A 154 -8.88 -18.82 -8.60
N LEU A 155 -9.42 -18.27 -9.71
CA LEU A 155 -10.54 -17.35 -9.72
C LEU A 155 -11.78 -17.87 -8.96
N LYS A 156 -12.15 -19.14 -9.17
CA LYS A 156 -13.31 -19.74 -8.45
C LYS A 156 -13.12 -19.69 -6.93
N ARG A 157 -11.89 -19.92 -6.46
CA ARG A 157 -11.54 -19.88 -5.04
C ARG A 157 -11.61 -18.46 -4.50
N VAL A 158 -11.14 -17.47 -5.29
CA VAL A 158 -11.19 -16.06 -4.90
C VAL A 158 -12.63 -15.57 -4.84
N ILE A 159 -13.47 -15.90 -5.82
CA ILE A 159 -14.90 -15.55 -5.82
C ILE A 159 -15.61 -16.20 -4.63
N GLY A 160 -15.33 -17.47 -4.33
CA GLY A 160 -15.89 -18.16 -3.16
C GLY A 160 -15.54 -17.44 -1.85
N SER A 161 -14.24 -17.10 -1.69
CA SER A 161 -13.76 -16.32 -0.54
C SER A 161 -14.40 -14.93 -0.46
N ALA A 162 -14.52 -14.22 -1.59
CA ALA A 162 -15.16 -12.91 -1.62
C ALA A 162 -16.64 -12.95 -1.20
N ARG A 163 -17.38 -13.97 -1.64
CA ARG A 163 -18.78 -14.19 -1.20
C ARG A 163 -18.88 -14.47 0.30
N GLN A 164 -18.01 -15.33 0.81
CA GLN A 164 -17.95 -15.63 2.24
C GLN A 164 -17.66 -14.36 3.06
N TRP A 165 -16.68 -13.57 2.67
CA TRP A 165 -16.34 -12.34 3.37
C TRP A 165 -17.38 -11.23 3.21
N SER A 166 -18.07 -11.17 2.07
CA SER A 166 -19.22 -10.26 1.89
C SER A 166 -20.35 -10.61 2.83
N PHE A 167 -20.60 -11.91 3.06
CA PHE A 167 -21.59 -12.39 4.02
C PHE A 167 -21.19 -12.05 5.46
N VAL A 168 -19.93 -12.31 5.84
CA VAL A 168 -19.38 -11.92 7.16
C VAL A 168 -19.55 -10.42 7.41
N ALA A 169 -19.28 -9.58 6.40
CA ALA A 169 -19.43 -8.14 6.53
C ALA A 169 -20.91 -7.72 6.71
N ASP A 170 -21.83 -8.42 6.07
CA ASP A 170 -23.29 -8.23 6.24
C ASP A 170 -23.74 -8.59 7.67
N GLU A 171 -23.28 -9.73 8.18
CA GLU A 171 -23.62 -10.21 9.52
C GLU A 171 -23.09 -9.30 10.64
N LEU A 172 -21.91 -8.72 10.48
CA LEU A 172 -21.35 -7.75 11.43
C LEU A 172 -22.11 -6.42 11.40
N GLY A 173 -22.73 -6.11 10.26
CA GLY A 173 -23.70 -5.03 10.08
C GLY A 173 -23.22 -3.69 10.62
N GLU A 174 -24.06 -3.07 11.45
CA GLU A 174 -23.76 -1.77 12.05
C GLU A 174 -22.78 -1.82 13.23
N GLN A 175 -22.52 -3.00 13.78
CA GLN A 175 -21.66 -3.15 14.95
C GLN A 175 -20.18 -2.87 14.62
N LYS A 176 -19.73 -3.27 13.45
CA LYS A 176 -18.34 -3.11 12.97
C LYS A 176 -18.31 -2.66 11.52
N LYS A 177 -17.45 -1.70 11.22
CA LYS A 177 -17.17 -1.30 9.85
C LYS A 177 -16.12 -2.25 9.25
N VAL A 178 -16.43 -2.89 8.15
CA VAL A 178 -15.48 -3.78 7.48
C VAL A 178 -14.80 -3.04 6.33
N LEU A 179 -13.47 -3.11 6.31
CA LEU A 179 -12.62 -2.59 5.25
C LEU A 179 -11.85 -3.74 4.60
N PHE A 180 -12.10 -3.94 3.32
CA PHE A 180 -11.31 -4.85 2.50
C PHE A 180 -10.23 -4.08 1.77
N ILE A 181 -8.97 -4.50 1.94
CA ILE A 181 -7.83 -3.95 1.22
C ILE A 181 -7.32 -5.01 0.26
N TYR A 182 -7.13 -4.67 -1.00
CA TYR A 182 -6.62 -5.60 -1.99
C TYR A 182 -5.30 -5.13 -2.61
N ASP A 183 -4.47 -6.11 -2.97
CA ASP A 183 -3.29 -5.87 -3.79
C ASP A 183 -3.69 -5.66 -5.27
N SER A 184 -2.95 -4.81 -5.95
CA SER A 184 -3.20 -4.48 -7.37
C SER A 184 -2.54 -5.45 -8.35
N ASP A 185 -2.05 -6.61 -7.90
CA ASP A 185 -1.31 -7.58 -8.72
C ASP A 185 -2.19 -8.52 -9.54
N TYR A 186 -3.48 -8.25 -9.62
CA TYR A 186 -4.38 -9.06 -10.42
C TYR A 186 -4.34 -8.60 -11.89
N GLU A 187 -3.96 -9.53 -12.78
CA GLU A 187 -3.77 -9.22 -14.21
C GLU A 187 -5.07 -9.18 -15.00
N ASP A 188 -6.09 -9.85 -14.51
CA ASP A 188 -7.41 -9.91 -15.16
C ASP A 188 -8.35 -8.89 -14.52
N MET A 189 -8.35 -7.68 -15.05
CA MET A 189 -9.15 -6.56 -14.55
C MET A 189 -10.65 -6.86 -14.57
N SER A 190 -11.16 -7.64 -15.55
CA SER A 190 -12.58 -7.97 -15.62
C SER A 190 -13.04 -8.85 -14.46
N ASN A 191 -12.21 -9.77 -14.04
CA ASN A 191 -12.46 -10.62 -12.88
C ASN A 191 -12.25 -9.88 -11.56
N LEU A 192 -11.32 -8.90 -11.51
CA LEU A 192 -11.15 -8.04 -10.35
C LEU A 192 -12.41 -7.21 -10.07
N ASP A 193 -13.02 -6.63 -11.12
CA ASP A 193 -14.25 -5.85 -10.98
C ASP A 193 -15.40 -6.68 -10.40
N ILE A 194 -15.51 -7.95 -10.80
CA ILE A 194 -16.51 -8.87 -10.23
C ILE A 194 -16.27 -9.08 -8.73
N ILE A 195 -15.02 -9.29 -8.33
CA ILE A 195 -14.66 -9.52 -6.93
C ILE A 195 -14.92 -8.26 -6.09
N ILE A 196 -14.49 -7.09 -6.59
CA ILE A 196 -14.75 -5.80 -5.94
C ILE A 196 -16.26 -5.60 -5.79
N LYS A 197 -17.06 -5.86 -6.83
CA LYS A 197 -18.51 -5.73 -6.79
C LYS A 197 -19.18 -6.64 -5.74
N ILE A 198 -18.65 -7.85 -5.54
CA ILE A 198 -19.14 -8.77 -4.52
C ILE A 198 -18.84 -8.21 -3.11
N LEU A 199 -17.60 -7.81 -2.86
CA LEU A 199 -17.15 -7.32 -1.55
C LEU A 199 -17.77 -5.97 -1.19
N SER A 200 -17.98 -5.08 -2.18
CA SER A 200 -18.52 -3.73 -1.97
C SER A 200 -20.00 -3.69 -1.61
N LYS A 201 -20.70 -4.83 -1.56
CA LYS A 201 -22.11 -4.85 -1.17
C LYS A 201 -22.31 -4.42 0.27
N ASN A 202 -21.45 -4.88 1.18
CA ASN A 202 -21.61 -4.72 2.63
C ASN A 202 -20.36 -4.18 3.32
N ALA A 203 -19.35 -3.78 2.55
CA ALA A 203 -18.10 -3.28 3.08
C ALA A 203 -17.44 -2.27 2.15
N LYS A 204 -16.50 -1.50 2.68
CA LYS A 204 -15.64 -0.65 1.86
C LYS A 204 -14.49 -1.48 1.28
N VAL A 205 -14.20 -1.29 -0.01
CA VAL A 205 -13.12 -2.01 -0.70
C VAL A 205 -12.17 -1.01 -1.32
N LEU A 206 -10.91 -1.06 -0.95
CA LEU A 206 -9.91 -0.09 -1.36
C LEU A 206 -8.60 -0.77 -1.76
N LYS A 207 -7.82 -0.11 -2.62
CA LYS A 207 -6.42 -0.47 -2.84
C LYS A 207 -5.60 -0.18 -1.61
N LEU A 208 -4.41 -0.76 -1.53
CA LEU A 208 -3.53 -0.65 -0.36
C LEU A 208 -3.32 0.82 0.09
N ASP A 209 -2.96 1.70 -0.83
CA ASP A 209 -2.70 3.11 -0.52
C ASP A 209 -3.95 3.85 -0.05
N ASP A 210 -5.04 3.72 -0.79
CA ASP A 210 -6.32 4.35 -0.42
C ASP A 210 -6.86 3.79 0.90
N GLY A 211 -6.60 2.50 1.17
CA GLY A 211 -6.96 1.83 2.41
C GLY A 211 -6.21 2.40 3.60
N MET A 212 -4.90 2.61 3.48
CA MET A 212 -4.09 3.25 4.53
C MET A 212 -4.57 4.68 4.80
N ASP A 213 -4.80 5.48 3.75
CA ASP A 213 -5.31 6.85 3.90
C ASP A 213 -6.69 6.89 4.56
N TYR A 214 -7.55 5.91 4.23
CA TYR A 214 -8.86 5.79 4.86
C TYR A 214 -8.74 5.47 6.36
N ILE A 215 -7.88 4.53 6.75
CA ILE A 215 -7.67 4.17 8.15
C ILE A 215 -7.19 5.39 8.93
N LEU A 216 -6.19 6.10 8.42
CA LEU A 216 -5.66 7.30 9.07
C LEU A 216 -6.73 8.38 9.26
N LYS A 217 -7.62 8.58 8.29
CA LYS A 217 -8.71 9.57 8.39
C LYS A 217 -9.85 9.18 9.32
N GLN A 218 -10.10 7.89 9.52
CA GLN A 218 -11.23 7.42 10.32
C GLN A 218 -10.85 7.17 11.78
N CYS A 219 -9.58 6.94 12.07
CA CYS A 219 -9.11 6.47 13.36
C CYS A 219 -8.13 7.45 14.05
N SER A 220 -7.85 8.59 13.41
CA SER A 220 -7.03 9.68 13.98
C SER A 220 -7.83 10.64 14.82
#